data_75546e422aab2f185d9516d895270fe7
#
_entry.id   75546e422aab2f185d9516d895270fe7
#
_cell.length_a   1.000
_cell.length_b   1.000
_cell.length_c   1.000
_cell.angle_alpha   90.00
_cell.angle_beta   90.00
_cell.angle_gamma   90.00
#
_symmetry.space_group_name_H-M   'P 1'
#
loop_
_entity.id
_entity.type
_entity.pdbx_description
1 polymer ?
#
loop_
_entity_poly.entity_id
_entity_poly.type
_entity_poly.pdbx_seq_one_letter_code
_entity_poly.pdbx_strand_id
1 'polypeptide(L)'
;AVIAERPGPGEVWILNDPYRGGTHLPDITAVAPVHAADGELLGFAAARAHHADVGGPYPGSMPASSRTLAEEGVVIPPLRIAGPGSIDEQRLAALLRAMRRPRERRADFTAQIACVRHGAAALRALAERVGRDRLERAFADVLDYAERRTRAGIARLGDGVRTARDFLEAPECDIELALRATVRGDELELDFSGSAAQYEGNLNCPFAVTLSAAWFAVRVLTDPDAPASAGALRPLRVIAPEGSILNARPPAAV
;
A
#
# COMPACT_ATOMS: atom_id res chain seq x y z
N ALA A 1 -1.77 6.42 -7.22
CA ALA A 1 -2.03 7.83 -6.93
C ALA A 1 -0.85 8.71 -7.36
N VAL A 2 0.36 8.64 -6.72
CA VAL A 2 1.50 9.54 -7.02
C VAL A 2 1.95 9.51 -8.48
N ILE A 3 1.93 8.36 -9.16
CA ILE A 3 2.31 8.26 -10.58
C ILE A 3 1.40 9.14 -11.46
N ALA A 4 0.13 9.26 -11.13
CA ALA A 4 -0.82 10.09 -11.87
C ALA A 4 -0.50 11.60 -11.79
N GLU A 5 0.22 12.02 -10.75
CA GLU A 5 0.67 13.41 -10.56
C GLU A 5 1.90 13.76 -11.42
N ARG A 6 2.48 12.78 -12.13
CA ARG A 6 3.67 12.91 -13.00
C ARG A 6 4.84 13.58 -12.27
N PRO A 7 5.35 13.00 -11.17
CA PRO A 7 6.39 13.62 -10.36
C PRO A 7 7.68 13.86 -11.17
N GLY A 8 8.24 15.07 -11.03
CA GLY A 8 9.46 15.47 -11.71
C GLY A 8 10.75 15.04 -11.00
N PRO A 9 11.92 15.18 -11.66
CA PRO A 9 13.20 14.82 -11.09
C PRO A 9 13.47 15.53 -9.75
N GLY A 10 13.92 14.77 -8.74
CA GLY A 10 14.28 15.27 -7.42
C GLY A 10 13.10 15.63 -6.51
N GLU A 11 11.88 15.49 -6.98
CA GLU A 11 10.69 15.66 -6.13
C GLU A 11 10.52 14.47 -5.18
N VAL A 12 9.93 14.74 -4.02
CA VAL A 12 9.43 13.71 -3.10
C VAL A 12 7.96 14.01 -2.80
N TRP A 13 7.16 12.99 -2.94
CA TRP A 13 5.73 13.02 -2.68
C TRP A 13 5.41 12.12 -1.49
N ILE A 14 4.40 12.50 -0.71
CA ILE A 14 3.88 11.70 0.40
C ILE A 14 2.38 11.51 0.27
N LEU A 15 1.87 10.43 0.84
CA LEU A 15 0.43 10.18 1.01
C LEU A 15 0.21 9.20 2.16
N ASN A 16 -0.99 9.27 2.75
CA ASN A 16 -1.49 8.23 3.67
C ASN A 16 -2.96 7.87 3.41
N ASP A 17 -3.64 8.57 2.48
CA ASP A 17 -5.05 8.36 2.18
C ASP A 17 -5.32 6.89 1.78
N PRO A 18 -6.07 6.11 2.59
CA PRO A 18 -6.33 4.69 2.35
C PRO A 18 -7.16 4.44 1.08
N TYR A 19 -7.97 5.41 0.68
CA TYR A 19 -8.77 5.33 -0.54
C TYR A 19 -8.00 5.72 -1.81
N ARG A 20 -6.75 6.13 -1.66
CA ARG A 20 -5.84 6.51 -2.76
C ARG A 20 -4.55 5.70 -2.78
N GLY A 21 -4.56 4.49 -2.21
CA GLY A 21 -3.43 3.56 -2.20
C GLY A 21 -2.62 3.55 -0.89
N GLY A 22 -3.12 4.22 0.15
CA GLY A 22 -2.67 4.01 1.53
C GLY A 22 -3.24 2.74 2.15
N THR A 23 -2.98 2.53 3.43
CA THR A 23 -3.55 1.45 4.25
C THR A 23 -4.39 2.02 5.39
N HIS A 24 -3.76 2.69 6.34
CA HIS A 24 -4.38 3.48 7.40
C HIS A 24 -3.57 4.76 7.62
N LEU A 25 -4.15 5.76 8.27
CA LEU A 25 -3.55 7.10 8.29
C LEU A 25 -2.14 7.19 8.88
N PRO A 26 -1.75 6.43 9.93
CA PRO A 26 -0.38 6.45 10.44
C PRO A 26 0.68 5.96 9.43
N ASP A 27 0.29 5.15 8.44
CA ASP A 27 1.21 4.62 7.42
C ASP A 27 1.46 5.64 6.31
N ILE A 28 2.34 6.58 6.56
CA ILE A 28 2.73 7.57 5.54
C ILE A 28 3.70 6.93 4.56
N THR A 29 3.35 6.99 3.28
CA THR A 29 4.21 6.53 2.18
C THR A 29 4.88 7.72 1.52
N ALA A 30 6.22 7.71 1.46
CA ALA A 30 7.01 8.65 0.66
C ALA A 30 7.42 7.98 -0.66
N VAL A 31 7.40 8.75 -1.75
CA VAL A 31 7.73 8.27 -3.11
C VAL A 31 8.59 9.31 -3.80
N ALA A 32 9.72 8.87 -4.37
CA ALA A 32 10.59 9.68 -5.22
C ALA A 32 10.73 9.05 -6.60
N PRO A 33 10.54 9.78 -7.70
CA PRO A 33 10.83 9.29 -9.03
C PRO A 33 12.35 9.18 -9.22
N VAL A 34 12.77 8.18 -9.96
CA VAL A 34 14.19 7.94 -10.29
C VAL A 34 14.36 8.12 -11.78
N HIS A 35 15.08 9.16 -12.17
CA HIS A 35 15.38 9.45 -13.56
C HIS A 35 16.84 9.14 -13.87
N ALA A 36 17.11 8.62 -15.07
CA ALA A 36 18.45 8.50 -15.61
C ALA A 36 19.05 9.88 -15.94
N ALA A 37 20.32 9.91 -16.34
CA ALA A 37 21.01 11.16 -16.69
C ALA A 37 20.42 11.86 -17.94
N ASP A 38 19.79 11.10 -18.83
CA ASP A 38 19.07 11.59 -20.01
C ASP A 38 17.65 12.13 -19.71
N GLY A 39 17.21 12.05 -18.42
CA GLY A 39 15.89 12.49 -17.97
C GLY A 39 14.79 11.44 -18.06
N GLU A 40 15.06 10.27 -18.61
CA GLU A 40 14.10 9.18 -18.71
C GLU A 40 13.81 8.54 -17.33
N LEU A 41 12.55 8.17 -17.10
CA LEU A 41 12.12 7.55 -15.84
C LEU A 41 12.58 6.08 -15.77
N LEU A 42 13.38 5.76 -14.75
CA LEU A 42 13.79 4.38 -14.44
C LEU A 42 12.82 3.64 -13.53
N GLY A 43 12.09 4.38 -12.69
CA GLY A 43 11.20 3.82 -11.70
C GLY A 43 11.01 4.75 -10.50
N PHE A 44 10.68 4.17 -9.36
CA PHE A 44 10.39 4.93 -8.13
C PHE A 44 11.11 4.28 -6.94
N ALA A 45 11.62 5.11 -6.04
CA ALA A 45 11.98 4.72 -4.69
C ALA A 45 10.83 5.06 -3.76
N ALA A 46 10.38 4.09 -2.96
CA ALA A 46 9.29 4.28 -2.02
C ALA A 46 9.68 3.77 -0.63
N ALA A 47 9.21 4.46 0.40
CA ALA A 47 9.33 4.05 1.79
C ALA A 47 8.02 4.31 2.51
N ARG A 48 7.54 3.31 3.26
CA ARG A 48 6.38 3.46 4.14
C ARG A 48 6.86 3.38 5.59
N ALA A 49 6.40 4.31 6.41
CA ALA A 49 6.68 4.32 7.83
C ALA A 49 5.38 4.54 8.60
N HIS A 50 5.21 3.77 9.68
CA HIS A 50 4.14 3.98 10.64
C HIS A 50 4.52 5.11 11.58
N HIS A 51 3.83 6.24 11.48
CA HIS A 51 4.03 7.39 12.37
C HIS A 51 3.27 7.19 13.67
N ALA A 52 3.89 7.50 14.79
CA ALA A 52 3.30 7.28 16.11
C ALA A 52 2.07 8.16 16.39
N ASP A 53 1.86 9.23 15.62
CA ASP A 53 0.69 10.10 15.73
C ASP A 53 0.55 10.94 14.46
N VAL A 54 -0.63 10.94 13.88
CA VAL A 54 -0.99 11.74 12.70
C VAL A 54 -2.17 12.69 12.99
N GLY A 55 -2.36 13.07 14.27
CA GLY A 55 -3.44 13.95 14.69
C GLY A 55 -4.71 13.20 15.06
N GLY A 56 -5.86 13.87 14.94
CA GLY A 56 -7.13 13.35 15.40
C GLY A 56 -7.40 13.63 16.90
N PRO A 57 -8.55 13.22 17.44
CA PRO A 57 -8.98 13.58 18.81
C PRO A 57 -8.16 12.89 19.91
N TYR A 58 -7.61 11.71 19.66
CA TYR A 58 -6.88 10.93 20.67
C TYR A 58 -5.38 10.79 20.34
N PRO A 59 -4.51 10.71 21.38
CA PRO A 59 -3.11 10.37 21.18
C PRO A 59 -2.94 9.01 20.51
N GLY A 60 -2.03 8.95 19.53
CA GLY A 60 -1.81 7.76 18.71
C GLY A 60 -2.70 7.67 17.48
N SER A 61 -3.68 8.60 17.33
CA SER A 61 -4.63 8.62 16.21
C SER A 61 -5.58 7.40 16.19
N MET A 62 -6.47 7.32 15.20
CA MET A 62 -7.35 6.17 14.96
C MET A 62 -8.11 5.68 16.21
N PRO A 63 -8.96 6.50 16.84
CA PRO A 63 -9.73 6.06 18.00
C PRO A 63 -10.72 4.95 17.60
N ALA A 64 -10.91 3.96 18.48
CA ALA A 64 -11.84 2.85 18.25
C ALA A 64 -13.31 3.30 18.01
N SER A 65 -13.64 4.53 18.39
CA SER A 65 -14.96 5.13 18.20
C SER A 65 -15.12 5.89 16.88
N SER A 66 -14.09 5.97 16.03
CA SER A 66 -14.21 6.70 14.76
C SER A 66 -15.20 6.03 13.81
N ARG A 67 -15.96 6.87 13.11
CA ARG A 67 -16.93 6.48 12.08
C ARG A 67 -16.53 6.99 10.71
N THR A 68 -15.75 8.04 10.70
CA THR A 68 -15.24 8.65 9.47
C THR A 68 -13.72 8.75 9.49
N LEU A 69 -13.12 8.69 8.32
CA LEU A 69 -11.67 8.82 8.15
C LEU A 69 -11.11 10.13 8.75
N ALA A 70 -11.88 11.22 8.70
CA ALA A 70 -11.48 12.51 9.27
C ALA A 70 -11.34 12.49 10.80
N GLU A 71 -12.03 11.58 11.48
CA GLU A 71 -11.94 11.38 12.93
C GLU A 71 -10.68 10.58 13.31
N GLU A 72 -10.06 9.89 12.39
CA GLU A 72 -8.87 9.06 12.64
C GLU A 72 -7.56 9.85 12.64
N GLY A 73 -7.52 10.99 11.97
CA GLY A 73 -6.31 11.83 11.90
C GLY A 73 -6.23 12.66 10.63
N VAL A 74 -5.03 13.12 10.33
CA VAL A 74 -4.76 13.94 9.15
C VAL A 74 -4.71 13.07 7.90
N VAL A 75 -5.62 13.32 6.96
CA VAL A 75 -5.61 12.69 5.63
C VAL A 75 -4.66 13.48 4.71
N ILE A 76 -3.65 12.81 4.18
CA ILE A 76 -2.68 13.38 3.26
C ILE A 76 -2.93 12.74 1.87
N PRO A 77 -3.60 13.46 0.96
CA PRO A 77 -3.67 13.02 -0.44
C PRO A 77 -2.26 13.05 -1.06
N PRO A 78 -2.04 12.57 -2.29
CA PRO A 78 -0.74 12.74 -2.95
C PRO A 78 -0.29 14.19 -2.88
N LEU A 79 0.76 14.45 -2.10
CA LEU A 79 1.26 15.79 -1.79
C LEU A 79 2.76 15.84 -2.06
N ARG A 80 3.20 16.78 -2.90
CA ARG A 80 4.62 17.07 -3.04
C ARG A 80 5.14 17.76 -1.78
N ILE A 81 6.06 17.10 -1.07
CA ILE A 81 6.64 17.58 0.20
C ILE A 81 8.06 18.10 0.04
N ALA A 82 8.75 17.73 -1.03
CA ALA A 82 10.08 18.25 -1.32
C ALA A 82 10.31 18.39 -2.82
N GLY A 83 11.16 19.35 -3.18
CA GLY A 83 11.72 19.54 -4.51
C GLY A 83 13.20 19.14 -4.57
N PRO A 84 13.88 19.41 -5.67
CA PRO A 84 15.32 19.20 -5.79
C PRO A 84 16.09 19.92 -4.66
N GLY A 85 16.73 19.14 -3.78
CA GLY A 85 17.60 19.65 -2.73
C GLY A 85 16.93 20.19 -1.45
N SER A 86 15.64 20.52 -1.43
CA SER A 86 14.99 21.14 -0.26
C SER A 86 13.62 20.51 0.07
N ILE A 87 13.27 20.56 1.34
CA ILE A 87 11.91 20.26 1.83
C ILE A 87 11.06 21.53 1.66
N ASP A 88 9.79 21.35 1.31
CA ASP A 88 8.81 22.43 1.33
C ASP A 88 8.38 22.69 2.79
N GLU A 89 9.08 23.64 3.42
CA GLU A 89 8.90 23.95 4.83
C GLU A 89 7.50 24.47 5.15
N GLN A 90 6.84 25.14 4.21
CA GLN A 90 5.49 25.65 4.42
C GLN A 90 4.48 24.47 4.49
N ARG A 91 4.58 23.53 3.57
CA ARG A 91 3.73 22.33 3.55
C ARG A 91 3.99 21.44 4.75
N LEU A 92 5.26 21.18 5.06
CA LEU A 92 5.63 20.39 6.23
C LEU A 92 5.10 21.05 7.51
N ALA A 93 5.30 22.34 7.71
CA ALA A 93 4.77 23.04 8.87
C ALA A 93 3.23 23.00 8.97
N ALA A 94 2.53 23.01 7.83
CA ALA A 94 1.08 22.87 7.80
C ALA A 94 0.62 21.49 8.33
N LEU A 95 1.28 20.41 7.91
CA LEU A 95 1.00 19.07 8.41
C LEU A 95 1.31 18.94 9.91
N LEU A 96 2.47 19.42 10.33
CA LEU A 96 2.95 19.33 11.71
C LEU A 96 2.05 20.08 12.71
N ARG A 97 1.36 21.16 12.28
CA ARG A 97 0.39 21.86 13.14
C ARG A 97 -0.80 21.01 13.57
N ALA A 98 -1.16 20.02 12.76
CA ALA A 98 -2.28 19.14 13.03
C ALA A 98 -1.87 17.86 13.77
N MET A 99 -0.57 17.63 13.95
CA MET A 99 0.00 16.42 14.59
C MET A 99 0.56 16.75 15.97
N ARG A 100 0.55 15.77 16.87
CA ARG A 100 1.20 15.88 18.19
C ARG A 100 2.70 15.72 18.07
N ARG A 101 3.44 16.33 19.02
CA ARG A 101 4.91 16.29 19.08
C ARG A 101 5.57 16.68 17.74
N PRO A 102 5.33 17.89 17.24
CA PRO A 102 5.75 18.32 15.91
C PRO A 102 7.27 18.20 15.65
N ARG A 103 8.11 18.29 16.70
CA ARG A 103 9.57 18.11 16.55
C ARG A 103 9.93 16.67 16.19
N GLU A 104 9.30 15.67 16.86
CA GLU A 104 9.51 14.26 16.58
C GLU A 104 8.97 13.92 15.18
N ARG A 105 7.74 14.35 14.87
CA ARG A 105 7.14 14.13 13.53
C ARG A 105 7.98 14.74 12.42
N ARG A 106 8.56 15.91 12.66
CA ARG A 106 9.48 16.52 11.69
C ARG A 106 10.71 15.65 11.43
N ALA A 107 11.29 15.04 12.49
CA ALA A 107 12.41 14.13 12.35
C ALA A 107 12.04 12.91 11.53
N ASP A 108 10.85 12.31 11.75
CA ASP A 108 10.36 11.16 11.01
C ASP A 108 10.18 11.49 9.52
N PHE A 109 9.52 12.60 9.18
CA PHE A 109 9.39 13.06 7.79
C PHE A 109 10.76 13.29 7.14
N THR A 110 11.68 13.92 7.86
CA THR A 110 13.03 14.18 7.33
C THR A 110 13.78 12.88 7.05
N ALA A 111 13.73 11.92 7.97
CA ALA A 111 14.33 10.61 7.79
C ALA A 111 13.73 9.84 6.60
N GLN A 112 12.40 9.88 6.47
CA GLN A 112 11.69 9.20 5.38
C GLN A 112 12.00 9.83 4.01
N ILE A 113 12.07 11.17 3.92
CA ILE A 113 12.50 11.88 2.71
C ILE A 113 13.95 11.52 2.35
N ALA A 114 14.85 11.49 3.34
CA ALA A 114 16.23 11.07 3.12
C ALA A 114 16.33 9.63 2.63
N CYS A 115 15.53 8.72 3.19
CA CYS A 115 15.47 7.31 2.80
C CYS A 115 15.12 7.16 1.31
N VAL A 116 14.04 7.78 0.83
CA VAL A 116 13.65 7.65 -0.59
C VAL A 116 14.65 8.35 -1.53
N ARG A 117 15.26 9.44 -1.11
CA ARG A 117 16.36 10.08 -1.87
C ARG A 117 17.58 9.17 -1.99
N HIS A 118 17.96 8.50 -0.91
CA HIS A 118 19.04 7.52 -0.92
C HIS A 118 18.71 6.35 -1.85
N GLY A 119 17.49 5.79 -1.74
CA GLY A 119 17.02 4.74 -2.63
C GLY A 119 17.03 5.15 -4.10
N ALA A 120 16.61 6.38 -4.40
CA ALA A 120 16.66 6.93 -5.76
C ALA A 120 18.10 7.07 -6.29
N ALA A 121 19.02 7.54 -5.46
CA ALA A 121 20.43 7.62 -5.80
C ALA A 121 21.05 6.24 -6.04
N ALA A 122 20.73 5.26 -5.20
CA ALA A 122 21.22 3.89 -5.31
C ALA A 122 20.72 3.20 -6.60
N LEU A 123 19.43 3.38 -6.95
CA LEU A 123 18.89 2.82 -8.18
C LEU A 123 19.51 3.47 -9.43
N ARG A 124 19.75 4.77 -9.39
CA ARG A 124 20.47 5.47 -10.48
C ARG A 124 21.90 4.93 -10.65
N ALA A 125 22.65 4.84 -9.57
CA ALA A 125 24.01 4.28 -9.59
C ALA A 125 24.03 2.82 -10.08
N LEU A 126 23.01 2.04 -9.75
CA LEU A 126 22.85 0.68 -10.28
C LEU A 126 22.64 0.70 -11.79
N ALA A 127 21.76 1.57 -12.31
CA ALA A 127 21.51 1.73 -13.74
C ALA A 127 22.78 2.14 -14.51
N GLU A 128 23.56 3.08 -13.95
CA GLU A 128 24.85 3.51 -14.52
C GLU A 128 25.87 2.36 -14.58
N ARG A 129 25.91 1.53 -13.52
CA ARG A 129 26.88 0.41 -13.42
C ARG A 129 26.55 -0.75 -14.35
N VAL A 130 25.27 -1.14 -14.46
CA VAL A 130 24.88 -2.35 -15.23
C VAL A 130 24.35 -2.05 -16.62
N GLY A 131 24.03 -0.79 -16.91
CA GLY A 131 23.33 -0.35 -18.10
C GLY A 131 21.79 -0.43 -17.94
N ARG A 132 21.09 0.55 -18.49
CA ARG A 132 19.63 0.71 -18.40
C ARG A 132 18.90 -0.52 -18.93
N ASP A 133 19.17 -0.94 -20.15
CA ASP A 133 18.48 -2.06 -20.80
C ASP A 133 18.60 -3.36 -20.00
N ARG A 134 19.76 -3.57 -19.37
CA ARG A 134 19.97 -4.73 -18.52
C ARG A 134 19.17 -4.64 -17.22
N LEU A 135 19.09 -3.44 -16.64
CA LEU A 135 18.28 -3.22 -15.43
C LEU A 135 16.80 -3.42 -15.71
N GLU A 136 16.27 -2.88 -16.79
CA GLU A 136 14.87 -3.04 -17.18
C GLU A 136 14.53 -4.51 -17.46
N ARG A 137 15.40 -5.24 -18.16
CA ARG A 137 15.22 -6.70 -18.31
C ARG A 137 15.26 -7.43 -16.98
N ALA A 138 16.16 -7.08 -16.08
CA ALA A 138 16.24 -7.71 -14.77
C ALA A 138 14.97 -7.46 -13.93
N PHE A 139 14.34 -6.29 -14.02
CA PHE A 139 13.04 -6.04 -13.39
C PHE A 139 11.95 -6.94 -13.97
N ALA A 140 11.87 -7.06 -15.30
CA ALA A 140 10.92 -7.96 -15.94
C ALA A 140 11.17 -9.42 -15.53
N ASP A 141 12.41 -9.88 -15.52
CA ASP A 141 12.79 -11.23 -15.14
C ASP A 141 12.38 -11.57 -13.69
N VAL A 142 12.53 -10.61 -12.74
CA VAL A 142 12.08 -10.78 -11.34
C VAL A 142 10.57 -10.91 -11.25
N LEU A 143 9.83 -10.09 -12.01
CA LEU A 143 8.36 -10.18 -12.06
C LEU A 143 7.92 -11.53 -12.62
N ASP A 144 8.49 -11.95 -13.74
CA ASP A 144 8.15 -13.21 -14.41
C ASP A 144 8.58 -14.44 -13.57
N TYR A 145 9.69 -14.34 -12.85
CA TYR A 145 10.13 -15.38 -11.93
C TYR A 145 9.14 -15.56 -10.76
N ALA A 146 8.72 -14.45 -10.15
CA ALA A 146 7.75 -14.50 -9.05
C ALA A 146 6.39 -15.04 -9.53
N GLU A 147 5.92 -14.65 -10.73
CA GLU A 147 4.71 -15.18 -11.34
C GLU A 147 4.78 -16.68 -11.54
N ARG A 148 5.84 -17.18 -12.19
CA ARG A 148 6.00 -18.63 -12.43
C ARG A 148 6.00 -19.43 -11.14
N ARG A 149 6.65 -18.94 -10.08
CA ARG A 149 6.66 -19.60 -8.77
C ARG A 149 5.27 -19.64 -8.15
N THR A 150 4.52 -18.54 -8.20
CA THR A 150 3.17 -18.46 -7.67
C THR A 150 2.23 -19.38 -8.46
N ARG A 151 2.29 -19.38 -9.80
CA ARG A 151 1.50 -20.29 -10.64
C ARG A 151 1.78 -21.75 -10.31
N ALA A 152 3.04 -22.13 -10.20
CA ALA A 152 3.42 -23.49 -9.80
C ALA A 152 2.91 -23.85 -8.39
N GLY A 153 2.86 -22.89 -7.47
CA GLY A 153 2.28 -23.06 -6.14
C GLY A 153 0.76 -23.27 -6.18
N ILE A 154 0.05 -22.45 -6.94
CA ILE A 154 -1.40 -22.53 -7.11
C ILE A 154 -1.79 -23.87 -7.75
N ALA A 155 -1.08 -24.31 -8.81
CA ALA A 155 -1.35 -25.59 -9.47
C ALA A 155 -1.29 -26.78 -8.52
N ARG A 156 -0.44 -26.74 -7.49
CA ARG A 156 -0.38 -27.81 -6.46
C ARG A 156 -1.60 -27.87 -5.55
N LEU A 157 -2.40 -26.80 -5.47
CA LEU A 157 -3.63 -26.80 -4.68
C LEU A 157 -4.74 -27.64 -5.33
N GLY A 158 -4.63 -27.91 -6.63
CA GLY A 158 -5.62 -28.65 -7.43
C GLY A 158 -6.88 -27.85 -7.70
N ASP A 159 -7.49 -28.09 -8.85
CA ASP A 159 -8.72 -27.43 -9.30
C ASP A 159 -9.87 -27.63 -8.30
N GLY A 160 -10.75 -26.65 -8.26
CA GLY A 160 -11.97 -26.73 -7.47
C GLY A 160 -12.35 -25.42 -6.80
N VAL A 161 -13.50 -25.49 -6.13
CA VAL A 161 -14.06 -24.38 -5.35
C VAL A 161 -14.02 -24.73 -3.88
N ARG A 162 -13.55 -23.79 -3.08
CA ARG A 162 -13.53 -23.88 -1.61
C ARG A 162 -14.20 -22.67 -1.04
N THR A 163 -14.93 -22.81 0.05
CA THR A 163 -15.60 -21.69 0.72
C THR A 163 -15.19 -21.66 2.19
N ALA A 164 -15.10 -20.46 2.73
CA ALA A 164 -14.88 -20.23 4.14
C ALA A 164 -15.74 -19.06 4.62
N ARG A 165 -16.09 -19.09 5.89
CA ARG A 165 -16.73 -17.98 6.60
C ARG A 165 -16.01 -17.77 7.91
N ASP A 166 -15.90 -16.50 8.29
CA ASP A 166 -15.36 -16.08 9.57
C ASP A 166 -16.08 -14.82 10.03
N PHE A 167 -15.87 -14.42 11.26
CA PHE A 167 -16.54 -13.27 11.84
C PHE A 167 -15.55 -12.35 12.51
N LEU A 168 -15.70 -11.07 12.25
CA LEU A 168 -15.00 -10.01 12.96
C LEU A 168 -15.92 -9.51 14.08
N GLU A 169 -15.48 -9.65 15.32
CA GLU A 169 -16.23 -9.22 16.50
C GLU A 169 -16.33 -7.69 16.55
N ALA A 170 -17.53 -7.17 16.59
CA ALA A 170 -17.82 -5.76 16.81
C ALA A 170 -18.71 -5.59 18.04
N PRO A 171 -18.74 -4.41 18.68
CA PRO A 171 -19.48 -4.20 19.93
C PRO A 171 -20.98 -4.54 19.86
N GLU A 172 -21.59 -4.40 18.69
CA GLU A 172 -23.04 -4.51 18.51
C GLU A 172 -23.46 -5.75 17.70
N CYS A 173 -22.55 -6.35 16.96
CA CYS A 173 -22.82 -7.52 16.10
C CYS A 173 -21.53 -8.16 15.61
N ASP A 174 -21.60 -9.43 15.22
CA ASP A 174 -20.55 -10.08 14.47
C ASP A 174 -20.65 -9.70 12.98
N ILE A 175 -19.53 -9.30 12.39
CA ILE A 175 -19.44 -8.89 11.00
C ILE A 175 -18.94 -10.08 10.17
N GLU A 176 -19.79 -10.61 9.31
CA GLU A 176 -19.45 -11.79 8.50
C GLU A 176 -18.41 -11.47 7.40
N LEU A 177 -17.38 -12.29 7.34
CA LEU A 177 -16.41 -12.35 6.26
C LEU A 177 -16.61 -13.67 5.50
N ALA A 178 -16.94 -13.61 4.23
CA ALA A 178 -17.16 -14.77 3.40
C ALA A 178 -16.19 -14.81 2.23
N LEU A 179 -15.58 -15.98 2.01
CA LEU A 179 -14.64 -16.23 0.92
C LEU A 179 -15.10 -17.41 0.08
N ARG A 180 -15.08 -17.23 -1.24
CA ARG A 180 -15.11 -18.29 -2.22
C ARG A 180 -13.79 -18.28 -3.01
N ALA A 181 -12.96 -19.29 -2.81
CA ALA A 181 -11.71 -19.48 -3.52
C ALA A 181 -11.91 -20.49 -4.67
N THR A 182 -11.57 -20.10 -5.88
CA THR A 182 -11.67 -20.95 -7.08
C THR A 182 -10.31 -21.10 -7.71
N VAL A 183 -9.81 -22.35 -7.78
CA VAL A 183 -8.58 -22.70 -8.50
C VAL A 183 -8.95 -23.26 -9.87
N ARG A 184 -8.30 -22.75 -10.92
CA ARG A 184 -8.42 -23.24 -12.30
C ARG A 184 -7.01 -23.30 -12.91
N GLY A 185 -6.44 -24.50 -12.98
CA GLY A 185 -5.06 -24.71 -13.41
C GLY A 185 -4.07 -24.02 -12.48
N ASP A 186 -3.47 -22.95 -12.93
CA ASP A 186 -2.46 -22.18 -12.20
C ASP A 186 -2.93 -20.76 -11.82
N GLU A 187 -4.25 -20.52 -11.88
CA GLU A 187 -4.90 -19.26 -11.52
C GLU A 187 -5.83 -19.44 -10.31
N LEU A 188 -5.90 -18.40 -9.48
CA LEU A 188 -6.71 -18.39 -8.26
C LEU A 188 -7.58 -17.13 -8.23
N GLU A 189 -8.89 -17.34 -8.11
CA GLU A 189 -9.87 -16.31 -7.84
C GLU A 189 -10.29 -16.38 -6.37
N LEU A 190 -10.22 -15.24 -5.67
CA LEU A 190 -10.68 -15.03 -4.30
C LEU A 190 -11.83 -14.04 -4.34
N ASP A 191 -13.04 -14.55 -4.16
CA ASP A 191 -14.28 -13.77 -4.22
C ASP A 191 -14.86 -13.60 -2.80
N PHE A 192 -14.87 -12.36 -2.34
CA PHE A 192 -15.39 -11.92 -1.05
C PHE A 192 -16.79 -11.29 -1.15
N SER A 193 -17.50 -11.46 -2.26
CA SER A 193 -18.81 -10.83 -2.48
C SER A 193 -19.88 -11.22 -1.47
N GLY A 194 -19.69 -12.32 -0.73
CA GLY A 194 -20.58 -12.75 0.35
C GLY A 194 -20.32 -12.07 1.70
N SER A 195 -19.30 -11.23 1.82
CA SER A 195 -18.97 -10.54 3.07
C SER A 195 -19.96 -9.39 3.36
N ALA A 196 -20.03 -8.98 4.62
CA ALA A 196 -20.93 -7.92 5.08
C ALA A 196 -20.68 -6.58 4.36
N ALA A 197 -21.69 -5.71 4.38
CA ALA A 197 -21.53 -4.32 3.99
C ALA A 197 -20.54 -3.59 4.90
N GLN A 198 -20.04 -2.43 4.48
CA GLN A 198 -19.17 -1.61 5.33
C GLN A 198 -19.87 -1.26 6.65
N TYR A 199 -19.08 -1.27 7.71
CA TYR A 199 -19.53 -1.07 9.09
C TYR A 199 -19.53 0.41 9.47
N GLU A 200 -20.45 0.83 10.33
CA GLU A 200 -20.51 2.20 10.87
C GLU A 200 -19.51 2.40 12.03
N GLY A 201 -18.25 2.08 11.80
CA GLY A 201 -17.14 2.17 12.73
C GLY A 201 -15.83 2.03 11.99
N ASN A 202 -14.74 1.77 12.71
CA ASN A 202 -13.38 1.71 12.16
C ASN A 202 -12.86 0.30 11.86
N LEU A 203 -13.75 -0.67 11.67
CA LEU A 203 -13.37 -2.05 11.34
C LEU A 203 -13.36 -2.33 9.83
N ASN A 204 -13.52 -1.30 9.02
CA ASN A 204 -13.52 -1.43 7.57
C ASN A 204 -12.10 -1.60 7.02
N CYS A 205 -12.04 -2.14 5.82
CA CYS A 205 -10.79 -2.37 5.12
C CYS A 205 -10.80 -1.69 3.74
N PRO A 206 -9.82 -0.89 3.37
CA PRO A 206 -9.66 -0.43 2.00
C PRO A 206 -9.17 -1.56 1.11
N PHE A 207 -9.55 -1.57 -0.17
CA PHE A 207 -9.24 -2.66 -1.10
C PHE A 207 -7.74 -3.01 -1.17
N ALA A 208 -6.86 -2.03 -1.04
CA ALA A 208 -5.42 -2.24 -1.05
C ALA A 208 -4.94 -3.17 0.08
N VAL A 209 -5.57 -3.09 1.27
CA VAL A 209 -5.27 -3.96 2.41
C VAL A 209 -5.83 -5.36 2.17
N THR A 210 -7.06 -5.47 1.68
CA THR A 210 -7.67 -6.75 1.28
C THR A 210 -6.82 -7.48 0.26
N LEU A 211 -6.33 -6.79 -0.77
CA LEU A 211 -5.43 -7.35 -1.78
C LEU A 211 -4.10 -7.82 -1.15
N SER A 212 -3.54 -7.03 -0.23
CA SER A 212 -2.29 -7.37 0.44
C SER A 212 -2.44 -8.59 1.36
N ALA A 213 -3.54 -8.68 2.09
CA ALA A 213 -3.85 -9.83 2.96
C ALA A 213 -4.07 -11.10 2.13
N ALA A 214 -4.82 -11.01 1.04
CA ALA A 214 -5.04 -12.10 0.10
C ALA A 214 -3.71 -12.61 -0.49
N TRP A 215 -2.86 -11.70 -0.94
CA TRP A 215 -1.53 -12.04 -1.45
C TRP A 215 -0.64 -12.69 -0.40
N PHE A 216 -0.62 -12.15 0.82
CA PHE A 216 0.12 -12.74 1.94
C PHE A 216 -0.31 -14.18 2.20
N ALA A 217 -1.62 -14.43 2.30
CA ALA A 217 -2.17 -15.76 2.51
C ALA A 217 -1.78 -16.73 1.39
N VAL A 218 -1.92 -16.32 0.14
CA VAL A 218 -1.53 -17.15 -1.03
C VAL A 218 -0.03 -17.45 -1.00
N ARG A 219 0.82 -16.47 -0.72
CA ARG A 219 2.27 -16.67 -0.63
C ARG A 219 2.63 -17.69 0.44
N VAL A 220 2.06 -17.58 1.64
CA VAL A 220 2.30 -18.53 2.75
C VAL A 220 1.88 -19.96 2.38
N LEU A 221 0.73 -20.10 1.69
CA LEU A 221 0.19 -21.39 1.31
C LEU A 221 0.91 -22.04 0.12
N THR A 222 1.46 -21.24 -0.79
CA THR A 222 2.00 -21.74 -2.07
C THR A 222 3.52 -21.77 -2.08
N ASP A 223 4.17 -20.68 -1.73
CA ASP A 223 5.63 -20.53 -1.80
C ASP A 223 6.11 -19.35 -0.92
N PRO A 224 6.33 -19.60 0.38
CA PRO A 224 6.76 -18.55 1.32
C PRO A 224 8.14 -17.95 0.97
N ASP A 225 8.98 -18.68 0.23
CA ASP A 225 10.32 -18.28 -0.17
C ASP A 225 10.34 -17.49 -1.51
N ALA A 226 9.19 -17.36 -2.16
CA ALA A 226 9.10 -16.57 -3.39
C ALA A 226 9.45 -15.08 -3.11
N PRO A 227 10.16 -14.40 -4.01
CA PRO A 227 10.41 -12.97 -3.88
C PRO A 227 9.12 -12.17 -3.73
N ALA A 228 9.11 -11.20 -2.79
CA ALA A 228 8.01 -10.26 -2.66
C ALA A 228 8.01 -9.30 -3.86
N SER A 229 7.25 -9.64 -4.89
CA SER A 229 7.21 -8.94 -6.17
C SER A 229 5.79 -8.90 -6.73
N ALA A 230 5.42 -7.83 -7.40
CA ALA A 230 4.10 -7.68 -8.03
C ALA A 230 3.81 -8.76 -9.08
N GLY A 231 4.83 -9.44 -9.61
CA GLY A 231 4.65 -10.59 -10.50
C GLY A 231 3.85 -11.73 -9.85
N ALA A 232 4.00 -11.92 -8.55
CA ALA A 232 3.23 -12.91 -7.79
C ALA A 232 1.71 -12.64 -7.75
N LEU A 233 1.28 -11.40 -8.04
CA LEU A 233 -0.13 -11.03 -8.09
C LEU A 233 -0.80 -11.36 -9.43
N ARG A 234 -0.03 -11.57 -10.50
CA ARG A 234 -0.57 -11.76 -11.85
C ARG A 234 -1.54 -12.94 -11.98
N PRO A 235 -1.32 -14.10 -11.34
CA PRO A 235 -2.25 -15.23 -11.38
C PRO A 235 -3.41 -15.12 -10.37
N LEU A 236 -3.52 -14.01 -9.62
CA LEU A 236 -4.54 -13.82 -8.61
C LEU A 236 -5.60 -12.82 -9.07
N ARG A 237 -6.85 -13.20 -8.88
CA ARG A 237 -7.98 -12.30 -9.01
C ARG A 237 -8.67 -12.16 -7.65
N VAL A 238 -8.72 -10.94 -7.12
CA VAL A 238 -9.42 -10.64 -5.87
C VAL A 238 -10.66 -9.81 -6.18
N ILE A 239 -11.80 -10.26 -5.70
CA ILE A 239 -13.11 -9.61 -5.87
C ILE A 239 -13.60 -9.24 -4.47
N ALA A 240 -13.77 -7.94 -4.21
CA ALA A 240 -14.46 -7.42 -3.05
C ALA A 240 -15.36 -6.27 -3.52
N PRO A 241 -16.69 -6.40 -3.43
CA PRO A 241 -17.60 -5.36 -3.87
C PRO A 241 -17.35 -4.04 -3.16
N GLU A 242 -17.39 -2.96 -3.91
CA GLU A 242 -17.24 -1.62 -3.35
C GLU A 242 -18.39 -1.31 -2.38
N GLY A 243 -18.08 -0.83 -1.18
CA GLY A 243 -19.02 -0.63 -0.09
C GLY A 243 -19.22 -1.86 0.80
N SER A 244 -18.42 -2.93 0.61
CA SER A 244 -18.30 -4.01 1.58
C SER A 244 -17.28 -3.68 2.66
N ILE A 245 -17.29 -4.43 3.76
CA ILE A 245 -16.32 -4.33 4.86
C ILE A 245 -14.86 -4.47 4.37
N LEU A 246 -14.63 -5.19 3.28
CA LEU A 246 -13.32 -5.45 2.67
C LEU A 246 -12.97 -4.52 1.49
N ASN A 247 -13.85 -3.59 1.15
CA ASN A 247 -13.64 -2.56 0.13
C ASN A 247 -14.55 -1.37 0.42
N ALA A 248 -14.30 -0.75 1.56
CA ALA A 248 -15.11 0.36 2.05
C ALA A 248 -14.97 1.61 1.15
N ARG A 249 -15.99 2.45 1.19
CA ARG A 249 -16.06 3.75 0.50
C ARG A 249 -15.82 4.90 1.47
N PRO A 250 -15.20 6.00 1.00
CA PRO A 250 -15.17 7.21 1.80
C PRO A 250 -16.60 7.67 2.11
N PRO A 251 -16.83 8.33 3.26
CA PRO A 251 -15.85 8.75 4.25
C PRO A 251 -15.62 7.74 5.38
N ALA A 252 -15.93 6.47 5.22
CA ALA A 252 -15.82 5.48 6.30
C ALA A 252 -14.43 5.47 6.96
N ALA A 253 -14.39 5.25 8.28
CA ALA A 253 -13.16 4.95 9.01
C ALA A 253 -12.62 3.55 8.64
N VAL A 254 -11.30 3.33 8.67
CA VAL A 254 -10.63 2.10 8.21
C VAL A 254 -9.45 1.71 9.11
#